data_903ca343eaf7e3310ef372d534affeff
#
_entry.id   903ca343eaf7e3310ef372d534affeff
#
_cell.length_a   1.000
_cell.length_b   1.000
_cell.length_c   1.000
_cell.angle_alpha   90.00
_cell.angle_beta   90.00
_cell.angle_gamma   90.00
#
_symmetry.space_group_name_H-M   'P 1'
#
loop_
_entity.id
_entity.type
_entity.pdbx_description
1 polymer ?
#
loop_
_entity_poly.entity_id
_entity_poly.type
_entity_poly.pdbx_seq_one_letter_code
_entity_poly.pdbx_strand_id
1 'polypeptide(L)'
;MALLELKEITKAYIEKGKYFSVIDEIDLVVKEGELVVIVGPSGSGKSTVVRIAAGLVSPTKGQVFYKGQPLPGPNPNASIVFQNFALIPWLTVQENIELVLEARGIPPRQRIRTALKYIDLVGLDSFEDAYPRELSGGMKQRVGFARALAVEPEILFMDEPFSSLDVLTAADLREEFLKLWTSGKLSIRSVVMVTHNIEEAILMSDRIVVLSARPSKVVGEIEVSLPRPRDTHSKEFESILDHLYALIVSSHISK
;
A
#
# COMPACT_ATOMS: atom_id res chain seq x y z
N MET A 1 -0.37 -16.47 -11.35
CA MET A 1 1.08 -16.29 -11.70
C MET A 1 1.67 -15.31 -10.72
N ALA A 2 2.95 -15.43 -10.35
CA ALA A 2 3.58 -14.42 -9.49
C ALA A 2 3.76 -13.10 -10.28
N LEU A 3 3.23 -12.01 -9.76
CA LEU A 3 3.40 -10.67 -10.33
C LEU A 3 4.65 -9.99 -9.78
N LEU A 4 4.87 -10.14 -8.46
CA LEU A 4 6.03 -9.58 -7.75
C LEU A 4 6.60 -10.65 -6.81
N GLU A 5 7.94 -10.74 -6.76
CA GLU A 5 8.64 -11.64 -5.85
C GLU A 5 9.80 -10.89 -5.17
N LEU A 6 9.86 -11.00 -3.87
CA LEU A 6 11.00 -10.62 -3.03
C LEU A 6 11.70 -11.91 -2.63
N LYS A 7 13.01 -12.02 -2.88
CA LYS A 7 13.79 -13.23 -2.56
C LYS A 7 14.97 -12.87 -1.67
N GLU A 8 15.02 -13.49 -0.49
CA GLU A 8 16.09 -13.36 0.51
C GLU A 8 16.41 -11.90 0.87
N ILE A 9 15.36 -11.05 0.95
CA ILE A 9 15.53 -9.61 1.14
C ILE A 9 16.05 -9.33 2.54
N THR A 10 17.23 -8.71 2.61
CA THR A 10 17.73 -8.09 3.84
C THR A 10 17.90 -6.59 3.65
N LYS A 11 17.73 -5.82 4.72
CA LYS A 11 17.99 -4.38 4.72
C LYS A 11 18.61 -3.91 6.00
N ALA A 12 19.80 -3.33 5.87
CA ALA A 12 20.45 -2.60 6.94
C ALA A 12 20.74 -1.16 6.49
N TYR A 13 20.72 -0.25 7.44
CA TYR A 13 21.15 1.14 7.27
C TYR A 13 22.43 1.38 8.08
N ILE A 14 23.20 2.38 7.68
CA ILE A 14 24.35 2.85 8.44
C ILE A 14 23.99 4.21 9.04
N GLU A 15 23.92 4.29 10.35
CA GLU A 15 23.68 5.52 11.06
C GLU A 15 24.85 5.79 12.02
N LYS A 16 25.52 6.94 11.89
CA LYS A 16 26.68 7.33 12.70
C LYS A 16 27.76 6.24 12.78
N GLY A 17 28.00 5.54 11.66
CA GLY A 17 29.00 4.47 11.55
C GLY A 17 28.59 3.13 12.16
N LYS A 18 27.36 3.00 12.66
CA LYS A 18 26.82 1.73 13.18
C LYS A 18 25.84 1.10 12.18
N TYR A 19 25.94 -0.20 12.01
CA TYR A 19 24.99 -0.99 11.25
C TYR A 19 23.70 -1.17 12.04
N PHE A 20 22.59 -0.90 11.38
CA PHE A 20 21.26 -1.00 11.95
C PHE A 20 20.39 -1.87 11.03
N SER A 21 20.24 -3.15 11.39
CA SER A 21 19.41 -4.08 10.62
C SER A 21 17.93 -3.79 10.82
N VAL A 22 17.20 -3.67 9.71
CA VAL A 22 15.74 -3.42 9.70
C VAL A 22 15.00 -4.66 9.26
N ILE A 23 15.50 -5.35 8.23
CA ILE A 23 14.92 -6.56 7.65
C ILE A 23 15.99 -7.64 7.65
N ASP A 24 15.64 -8.82 8.15
CA ASP A 24 16.51 -10.00 8.21
C ASP A 24 15.83 -11.16 7.48
N GLU A 25 16.10 -11.25 6.19
CA GLU A 25 15.67 -12.30 5.27
C GLU A 25 14.13 -12.44 5.16
N ILE A 26 13.56 -11.69 4.22
CA ILE A 26 12.15 -11.77 3.87
C ILE A 26 12.00 -12.33 2.45
N ASP A 27 11.20 -13.39 2.34
CA ASP A 27 10.63 -13.87 1.09
C ASP A 27 9.16 -13.47 1.04
N LEU A 28 8.71 -12.95 -0.10
CA LEU A 28 7.32 -12.58 -0.34
C LEU A 28 6.98 -12.77 -1.81
N VAL A 29 5.91 -13.49 -2.07
CA VAL A 29 5.34 -13.64 -3.42
C VAL A 29 3.97 -12.97 -3.44
N VAL A 30 3.72 -12.08 -4.41
CA VAL A 30 2.42 -11.47 -4.67
C VAL A 30 1.88 -12.00 -5.99
N LYS A 31 0.70 -12.61 -5.95
CA LYS A 31 0.04 -13.18 -7.13
C LYS A 31 -0.85 -12.15 -7.82
N GLU A 32 -1.13 -12.37 -9.11
CA GLU A 32 -2.16 -11.58 -9.80
C GLU A 32 -3.54 -11.82 -9.16
N GLY A 33 -4.33 -10.76 -9.06
CA GLY A 33 -5.66 -10.78 -8.44
C GLY A 33 -5.65 -10.74 -6.92
N GLU A 34 -4.48 -10.62 -6.28
CA GLU A 34 -4.32 -10.73 -4.84
C GLU A 34 -4.15 -9.34 -4.17
N LEU A 35 -4.88 -9.12 -3.08
CA LEU A 35 -4.63 -8.04 -2.13
C LEU A 35 -3.92 -8.62 -0.91
N VAL A 36 -2.60 -8.39 -0.83
CA VAL A 36 -1.76 -8.80 0.30
C VAL A 36 -1.64 -7.66 1.29
N VAL A 37 -1.88 -7.95 2.57
CA VAL A 37 -1.65 -6.98 3.65
C VAL A 37 -0.51 -7.47 4.54
N ILE A 38 0.46 -6.59 4.77
CA ILE A 38 1.58 -6.84 5.67
C ILE A 38 1.29 -6.14 6.99
N VAL A 39 1.25 -6.90 8.08
CA VAL A 39 1.07 -6.39 9.43
C VAL A 39 2.31 -6.65 10.28
N GLY A 40 2.44 -5.94 11.38
CA GLY A 40 3.51 -6.11 12.35
C GLY A 40 3.68 -4.90 13.24
N PRO A 41 4.54 -4.97 14.27
CA PRO A 41 4.75 -3.89 15.21
C PRO A 41 5.17 -2.57 14.56
N SER A 42 4.93 -1.45 15.25
CA SER A 42 5.48 -0.17 14.82
C SER A 42 7.00 -0.24 14.72
N GLY A 43 7.56 0.31 13.66
CA GLY A 43 9.00 0.27 13.43
C GLY A 43 9.56 -1.07 12.95
N SER A 44 8.74 -2.09 12.67
CA SER A 44 9.21 -3.38 12.13
C SER A 44 9.78 -3.31 10.71
N GLY A 45 9.63 -2.19 10.01
CA GLY A 45 10.17 -2.05 8.65
C GLY A 45 9.16 -2.30 7.53
N LYS A 46 7.85 -2.36 7.81
CA LYS A 46 6.78 -2.55 6.81
C LYS A 46 6.90 -1.59 5.61
N SER A 47 7.02 -0.30 5.88
CA SER A 47 7.21 0.72 4.83
C SER A 47 8.53 0.52 4.06
N THR A 48 9.56 -0.04 4.71
CA THR A 48 10.82 -0.39 4.03
C THR A 48 10.60 -1.56 3.06
N VAL A 49 9.83 -2.58 3.46
CA VAL A 49 9.46 -3.70 2.57
C VAL A 49 8.72 -3.18 1.35
N VAL A 50 7.70 -2.33 1.54
CA VAL A 50 6.94 -1.71 0.42
C VAL A 50 7.86 -0.91 -0.51
N ARG A 51 8.77 -0.09 0.05
CA ARG A 51 9.69 0.71 -0.78
C ARG A 51 10.69 -0.15 -1.54
N ILE A 52 11.14 -1.27 -0.96
CA ILE A 52 11.99 -2.24 -1.66
C ILE A 52 11.18 -2.93 -2.76
N ALA A 53 9.97 -3.38 -2.47
CA ALA A 53 9.07 -4.03 -3.41
C ALA A 53 8.73 -3.14 -4.62
N ALA A 54 8.59 -1.81 -4.38
CA ALA A 54 8.38 -0.82 -5.44
C ALA A 54 9.67 -0.42 -6.19
N GLY A 55 10.84 -0.93 -5.76
CA GLY A 55 12.14 -0.58 -6.35
C GLY A 55 12.68 0.80 -5.97
N LEU A 56 12.07 1.48 -4.98
CA LEU A 56 12.50 2.82 -4.52
C LEU A 56 13.71 2.75 -3.58
N VAL A 57 13.90 1.62 -2.92
CA VAL A 57 15.02 1.37 -2.01
C VAL A 57 15.66 0.05 -2.39
N SER A 58 16.95 0.05 -2.65
CA SER A 58 17.69 -1.20 -2.92
C SER A 58 17.82 -2.01 -1.62
N PRO A 59 17.62 -3.34 -1.66
CA PRO A 59 17.94 -4.21 -0.53
C PRO A 59 19.45 -4.23 -0.28
N THR A 60 19.88 -4.66 0.91
CA THR A 60 21.30 -4.90 1.20
C THR A 60 21.74 -6.23 0.62
N LYS A 61 20.87 -7.25 0.66
CA LYS A 61 21.00 -8.54 -0.02
C LYS A 61 19.65 -8.98 -0.54
N GLY A 62 19.64 -9.96 -1.43
CA GLY A 62 18.46 -10.47 -2.09
C GLY A 62 18.08 -9.67 -3.33
N GLN A 63 17.00 -10.06 -3.97
CA GLN A 63 16.52 -9.47 -5.22
C GLN A 63 15.00 -9.36 -5.26
N VAL A 64 14.54 -8.33 -5.98
CA VAL A 64 13.12 -8.15 -6.32
C VAL A 64 12.93 -8.53 -7.78
N PHE A 65 11.88 -9.31 -8.07
CA PHE A 65 11.48 -9.69 -9.42
C PHE A 65 10.08 -9.17 -9.70
N TYR A 66 9.88 -8.62 -10.88
CA TYR A 66 8.58 -8.22 -11.40
C TYR A 66 8.30 -9.01 -12.67
N LYS A 67 7.19 -9.77 -12.71
CA LYS A 67 6.86 -10.69 -13.83
C LYS A 67 8.03 -11.62 -14.19
N GLY A 68 8.71 -12.15 -13.18
CA GLY A 68 9.85 -13.05 -13.34
C GLY A 68 11.15 -12.39 -13.81
N GLN A 69 11.20 -11.07 -14.00
CA GLN A 69 12.40 -10.33 -14.39
C GLN A 69 12.97 -9.56 -13.19
N PRO A 70 14.30 -9.52 -13.00
CA PRO A 70 14.90 -8.70 -11.96
C PRO A 70 14.48 -7.23 -12.08
N LEU A 71 14.16 -6.60 -10.94
CA LEU A 71 13.78 -5.20 -10.86
C LEU A 71 14.96 -4.37 -10.30
N PRO A 72 15.74 -3.71 -11.15
CA PRO A 72 16.97 -3.02 -10.72
C PRO A 72 16.71 -1.62 -10.13
N GLY A 73 15.50 -1.11 -10.19
CA GLY A 73 15.12 0.24 -9.75
C GLY A 73 13.62 0.43 -9.67
N PRO A 74 13.12 1.67 -9.67
CA PRO A 74 11.69 1.97 -9.57
C PRO A 74 10.86 1.22 -10.62
N ASN A 75 9.81 0.52 -10.15
CA ASN A 75 8.91 -0.20 -11.04
C ASN A 75 8.01 0.79 -11.81
N PRO A 76 8.13 0.88 -13.15
CA PRO A 76 7.32 1.81 -13.93
C PRO A 76 5.83 1.45 -13.96
N ASN A 77 5.47 0.20 -13.63
CA ASN A 77 4.09 -0.29 -13.58
C ASN A 77 3.52 -0.27 -12.15
N ALA A 78 4.21 0.36 -11.21
CA ALA A 78 3.77 0.49 -9.83
C ALA A 78 3.41 1.94 -9.49
N SER A 79 2.55 2.08 -8.47
CA SER A 79 2.28 3.35 -7.82
C SER A 79 2.16 3.16 -6.31
N ILE A 80 2.32 4.25 -5.54
CA ILE A 80 2.25 4.21 -4.07
C ILE A 80 1.27 5.25 -3.57
N VAL A 81 0.39 4.84 -2.65
CA VAL A 81 -0.41 5.71 -1.79
C VAL A 81 0.31 5.82 -0.44
N PHE A 82 0.63 7.03 -0.01
CA PHE A 82 1.40 7.30 1.20
C PHE A 82 0.51 7.66 2.39
N GLN A 83 0.97 7.36 3.59
CA GLN A 83 0.33 7.68 4.86
C GLN A 83 0.08 9.19 5.03
N ASN A 84 1.02 10.03 4.65
CA ASN A 84 0.98 11.49 4.81
C ASN A 84 0.48 12.21 3.55
N PHE A 85 -0.33 11.52 2.72
CA PHE A 85 -0.89 12.01 1.46
C PHE A 85 0.17 12.40 0.40
N ALA A 86 1.33 12.87 0.80
CA ALA A 86 2.45 13.34 -0.02
C ALA A 86 2.00 14.32 -1.14
N LEU A 87 1.02 15.18 -0.85
CA LEU A 87 0.57 16.21 -1.77
C LEU A 87 1.55 17.39 -1.80
N ILE A 88 1.73 17.96 -2.98
CA ILE A 88 2.52 19.16 -3.16
C ILE A 88 1.66 20.37 -2.75
N PRO A 89 2.02 21.10 -1.68
CA PRO A 89 1.10 22.04 -1.03
C PRO A 89 0.79 23.31 -1.85
N TRP A 90 1.62 23.64 -2.82
CA TRP A 90 1.42 24.79 -3.73
C TRP A 90 0.79 24.43 -5.07
N LEU A 91 0.44 23.18 -5.29
CA LEU A 91 -0.31 22.70 -6.45
C LEU A 91 -1.76 22.44 -6.07
N THR A 92 -2.69 22.69 -7.00
CA THR A 92 -4.10 22.34 -6.85
C THR A 92 -4.31 20.83 -6.85
N VAL A 93 -5.53 20.36 -6.60
CA VAL A 93 -5.93 18.94 -6.72
C VAL A 93 -5.59 18.42 -8.11
N GLN A 94 -6.04 19.13 -9.16
CA GLN A 94 -5.78 18.73 -10.54
C GLN A 94 -4.28 18.70 -10.85
N GLU A 95 -3.53 19.73 -10.49
CA GLU A 95 -2.09 19.83 -10.74
C GLU A 95 -1.30 18.74 -9.99
N ASN A 96 -1.72 18.35 -8.77
CA ASN A 96 -1.12 17.22 -8.03
C ASN A 96 -1.26 15.90 -8.79
N ILE A 97 -2.36 15.70 -9.52
CA ILE A 97 -2.56 14.50 -10.33
C ILE A 97 -1.85 14.64 -11.67
N GLU A 98 -1.87 15.81 -12.30
CA GLU A 98 -1.17 16.04 -13.55
C GLU A 98 0.35 15.85 -13.42
N LEU A 99 0.93 16.16 -12.27
CA LEU A 99 2.37 16.03 -12.00
C LEU A 99 2.93 14.64 -12.33
N VAL A 100 2.23 13.59 -11.91
CA VAL A 100 2.67 12.20 -12.16
C VAL A 100 2.47 11.79 -13.62
N LEU A 101 1.47 12.36 -14.28
CA LEU A 101 1.24 12.16 -15.72
C LEU A 101 2.27 12.89 -16.56
N GLU A 102 2.71 14.07 -16.12
CA GLU A 102 3.79 14.82 -16.75
C GLU A 102 5.11 14.07 -16.69
N ALA A 103 5.45 13.52 -15.51
CA ALA A 103 6.62 12.67 -15.32
C ALA A 103 6.63 11.43 -16.24
N ARG A 104 5.45 11.00 -16.71
CA ARG A 104 5.26 9.92 -17.70
C ARG A 104 5.31 10.40 -19.15
N GLY A 105 5.53 11.70 -19.39
CA GLY A 105 5.55 12.28 -20.73
C GLY A 105 4.18 12.42 -21.39
N ILE A 106 3.07 12.35 -20.62
CA ILE A 106 1.72 12.50 -21.16
C ILE A 106 1.50 13.96 -21.63
N PRO A 107 0.97 14.19 -22.85
CA PRO A 107 0.74 15.54 -23.37
C PRO A 107 -0.27 16.34 -22.52
N PRO A 108 -0.16 17.70 -22.43
CA PRO A 108 -0.97 18.54 -21.54
C PRO A 108 -2.48 18.31 -21.65
N ARG A 109 -3.03 18.28 -22.86
CA ARG A 109 -4.48 18.06 -23.06
C ARG A 109 -4.96 16.71 -22.54
N GLN A 110 -4.13 15.68 -22.64
CA GLN A 110 -4.46 14.35 -22.15
C GLN A 110 -4.30 14.28 -20.62
N ARG A 111 -3.30 14.98 -20.03
CA ARG A 111 -3.12 15.08 -18.57
C ARG A 111 -4.37 15.64 -17.91
N ILE A 112 -4.83 16.81 -18.38
CA ILE A 112 -6.04 17.47 -17.87
C ILE A 112 -7.23 16.51 -17.91
N ARG A 113 -7.49 15.90 -19.07
CA ARG A 113 -8.61 14.96 -19.22
C ARG A 113 -8.49 13.75 -18.26
N THR A 114 -7.30 13.21 -18.11
CA THR A 114 -7.05 12.08 -17.22
C THR A 114 -7.19 12.51 -15.76
N ALA A 115 -6.63 13.67 -15.37
CA ALA A 115 -6.77 14.19 -14.02
C ALA A 115 -8.23 14.35 -13.61
N LEU A 116 -9.04 15.01 -14.46
CA LEU A 116 -10.48 15.20 -14.22
C LEU A 116 -11.22 13.86 -14.08
N LYS A 117 -10.92 12.86 -14.94
CA LYS A 117 -11.49 11.52 -14.84
C LYS A 117 -11.25 10.88 -13.46
N TYR A 118 -10.02 11.02 -12.92
CA TYR A 118 -9.67 10.40 -11.64
C TYR A 118 -10.13 11.24 -10.44
N ILE A 119 -10.30 12.56 -10.59
CA ILE A 119 -10.96 13.43 -9.59
C ILE A 119 -12.41 13.00 -9.41
N ASP A 120 -13.16 12.85 -10.52
CA ASP A 120 -14.53 12.35 -10.51
C ASP A 120 -14.61 10.93 -9.90
N LEU A 121 -13.71 10.02 -10.29
CA LEU A 121 -13.67 8.65 -9.79
C LEU A 121 -13.57 8.56 -8.25
N VAL A 122 -12.90 9.52 -7.61
CA VAL A 122 -12.74 9.57 -6.15
C VAL A 122 -13.71 10.54 -5.46
N GLY A 123 -14.70 11.07 -6.19
CA GLY A 123 -15.75 11.94 -5.65
C GLY A 123 -15.21 13.29 -5.17
N LEU A 124 -14.33 13.91 -5.95
CA LEU A 124 -13.78 15.24 -5.69
C LEU A 124 -14.12 16.26 -6.79
N ASP A 125 -15.16 15.98 -7.58
CA ASP A 125 -15.72 16.94 -8.55
C ASP A 125 -16.07 18.26 -7.83
N SER A 126 -15.78 19.38 -8.46
CA SER A 126 -15.85 20.74 -7.91
C SER A 126 -14.70 21.13 -6.94
N PHE A 127 -13.67 20.29 -6.76
CA PHE A 127 -12.47 20.61 -5.97
C PHE A 127 -11.19 20.64 -6.80
N GLU A 128 -11.30 20.67 -8.13
CA GLU A 128 -10.15 20.60 -9.06
C GLU A 128 -9.12 21.69 -8.78
N ASP A 129 -9.60 22.92 -8.53
CA ASP A 129 -8.78 24.10 -8.29
C ASP A 129 -8.42 24.34 -6.81
N ALA A 130 -8.92 23.49 -5.90
CA ALA A 130 -8.63 23.60 -4.47
C ALA A 130 -7.17 23.21 -4.16
N TYR A 131 -6.56 23.91 -3.21
CA TYR A 131 -5.24 23.57 -2.69
C TYR A 131 -5.33 22.60 -1.52
N PRO A 132 -4.27 21.81 -1.22
CA PRO A 132 -4.27 20.86 -0.11
C PRO A 132 -4.68 21.45 1.24
N ARG A 133 -4.35 22.72 1.52
CA ARG A 133 -4.74 23.41 2.76
C ARG A 133 -6.26 23.61 2.93
N GLU A 134 -7.03 23.55 1.83
CA GLU A 134 -8.47 23.76 1.79
C GLU A 134 -9.25 22.44 1.91
N LEU A 135 -8.54 21.29 1.95
CA LEU A 135 -9.10 19.95 1.96
C LEU A 135 -9.08 19.34 3.35
N SER A 136 -10.10 18.54 3.67
CA SER A 136 -10.10 17.64 4.82
C SER A 136 -9.04 16.52 4.68
N GLY A 137 -8.75 15.79 5.76
CA GLY A 137 -7.84 14.64 5.70
C GLY A 137 -8.29 13.57 4.71
N GLY A 138 -9.58 13.23 4.72
CA GLY A 138 -10.18 12.27 3.79
C GLY A 138 -10.08 12.74 2.33
N MET A 139 -10.35 14.02 2.06
CA MET A 139 -10.20 14.59 0.71
C MET A 139 -8.74 14.55 0.24
N LYS A 140 -7.77 14.87 1.09
CA LYS A 140 -6.35 14.74 0.77
C LYS A 140 -5.98 13.31 0.41
N GLN A 141 -6.51 12.34 1.13
CA GLN A 141 -6.26 10.94 0.83
C GLN A 141 -6.89 10.52 -0.50
N ARG A 142 -8.10 10.99 -0.81
CA ARG A 142 -8.73 10.79 -2.13
C ARG A 142 -7.88 11.35 -3.26
N VAL A 143 -7.28 12.54 -3.10
CA VAL A 143 -6.31 13.07 -4.07
C VAL A 143 -5.09 12.15 -4.20
N GLY A 144 -4.59 11.61 -3.08
CA GLY A 144 -3.51 10.62 -3.07
C GLY A 144 -3.85 9.36 -3.87
N PHE A 145 -5.06 8.84 -3.70
CA PHE A 145 -5.58 7.72 -4.49
C PHE A 145 -5.73 8.09 -5.98
N ALA A 146 -6.38 9.21 -6.29
CA ALA A 146 -6.55 9.67 -7.67
C ALA A 146 -5.20 9.80 -8.39
N ARG A 147 -4.19 10.40 -7.74
CA ARG A 147 -2.84 10.53 -8.26
C ARG A 147 -2.18 9.17 -8.51
N ALA A 148 -2.33 8.23 -7.57
CA ALA A 148 -1.76 6.91 -7.71
C ALA A 148 -2.44 6.07 -8.82
N LEU A 149 -3.74 6.24 -9.01
CA LEU A 149 -4.54 5.55 -10.02
C LEU A 149 -4.41 6.14 -11.42
N ALA A 150 -4.16 7.46 -11.52
CA ALA A 150 -4.11 8.16 -12.80
C ALA A 150 -3.02 7.65 -13.76
N VAL A 151 -1.95 7.06 -13.23
CA VAL A 151 -0.89 6.43 -14.03
C VAL A 151 -1.22 5.00 -14.46
N GLU A 152 -2.43 4.52 -14.16
CA GLU A 152 -2.94 3.18 -14.49
C GLU A 152 -1.96 2.05 -14.14
N PRO A 153 -1.54 1.95 -12.85
CA PRO A 153 -0.55 0.97 -12.43
C PRO A 153 -1.07 -0.47 -12.49
N GLU A 154 -0.17 -1.44 -12.71
CA GLU A 154 -0.52 -2.86 -12.58
C GLU A 154 -0.43 -3.33 -11.12
N ILE A 155 0.43 -2.71 -10.30
CA ILE A 155 0.52 -2.99 -8.87
C ILE A 155 0.42 -1.70 -8.06
N LEU A 156 -0.48 -1.71 -7.08
CA LEU A 156 -0.65 -0.58 -6.15
C LEU A 156 -0.07 -0.94 -4.80
N PHE A 157 0.86 -0.13 -4.34
CA PHE A 157 1.35 -0.17 -2.98
C PHE A 157 0.60 0.84 -2.11
N MET A 158 0.32 0.50 -0.85
CA MET A 158 -0.34 1.38 0.10
C MET A 158 0.42 1.34 1.44
N ASP A 159 1.03 2.46 1.82
CA ASP A 159 1.81 2.59 3.06
C ASP A 159 0.95 3.27 4.13
N GLU A 160 0.28 2.49 4.98
CA GLU A 160 -0.65 2.92 6.04
C GLU A 160 -1.71 3.93 5.54
N PRO A 161 -2.47 3.63 4.47
CA PRO A 161 -3.25 4.62 3.73
C PRO A 161 -4.39 5.27 4.51
N PHE A 162 -4.85 4.66 5.60
CA PHE A 162 -6.00 5.13 6.36
C PHE A 162 -5.65 5.59 7.78
N SER A 163 -4.39 5.44 8.21
CA SER A 163 -3.98 5.67 9.60
C SER A 163 -4.04 7.13 10.05
N SER A 164 -4.02 8.09 9.11
CA SER A 164 -4.09 9.54 9.39
C SER A 164 -5.52 10.09 9.42
N LEU A 165 -6.52 9.22 9.30
CA LEU A 165 -7.94 9.60 9.18
C LEU A 165 -8.70 9.22 10.46
N ASP A 166 -9.82 9.92 10.69
CA ASP A 166 -10.78 9.49 11.69
C ASP A 166 -11.47 8.17 11.27
N VAL A 167 -12.06 7.48 12.25
CA VAL A 167 -12.59 6.11 12.09
C VAL A 167 -13.65 6.02 10.98
N LEU A 168 -14.57 7.00 10.90
CA LEU A 168 -15.66 6.96 9.93
C LEU A 168 -15.13 7.22 8.52
N THR A 169 -14.34 8.27 8.35
CA THR A 169 -13.70 8.59 7.05
C THR A 169 -12.82 7.43 6.56
N ALA A 170 -12.08 6.78 7.46
CA ALA A 170 -11.26 5.62 7.11
C ALA A 170 -12.13 4.42 6.66
N ALA A 171 -13.27 4.18 7.32
CA ALA A 171 -14.20 3.11 6.96
C ALA A 171 -14.81 3.35 5.57
N ASP A 172 -15.27 4.56 5.30
CA ASP A 172 -15.85 4.94 4.01
C ASP A 172 -14.84 4.77 2.87
N LEU A 173 -13.62 5.28 3.04
CA LEU A 173 -12.57 5.17 2.02
C LEU A 173 -12.13 3.73 1.76
N ARG A 174 -12.08 2.87 2.79
CA ARG A 174 -11.80 1.44 2.62
C ARG A 174 -12.87 0.77 1.78
N GLU A 175 -14.14 1.02 2.10
CA GLU A 175 -15.27 0.44 1.37
C GLU A 175 -15.29 0.89 -0.09
N GLU A 176 -15.08 2.19 -0.35
CA GLU A 176 -14.97 2.73 -1.70
C GLU A 176 -13.82 2.12 -2.48
N PHE A 177 -12.63 2.02 -1.88
CA PHE A 177 -11.49 1.37 -2.50
C PHE A 177 -11.78 -0.10 -2.83
N LEU A 178 -12.37 -0.86 -1.89
CA LEU A 178 -12.74 -2.26 -2.13
C LEU A 178 -13.77 -2.40 -3.26
N LYS A 179 -14.77 -1.52 -3.33
CA LYS A 179 -15.73 -1.48 -4.45
C LYS A 179 -15.04 -1.24 -5.78
N LEU A 180 -14.09 -0.30 -5.83
CA LEU A 180 -13.31 -0.03 -7.04
C LEU A 180 -12.42 -1.22 -7.41
N TRP A 181 -11.71 -1.80 -6.44
CA TRP A 181 -10.84 -2.96 -6.62
C TRP A 181 -11.60 -4.18 -7.15
N THR A 182 -12.70 -4.55 -6.50
CA THR A 182 -13.51 -5.73 -6.86
C THR A 182 -14.32 -5.54 -8.14
N SER A 183 -14.55 -4.30 -8.58
CA SER A 183 -15.29 -4.01 -9.83
C SER A 183 -14.56 -4.45 -11.10
N GLY A 184 -13.24 -4.68 -11.02
CA GLY A 184 -12.39 -4.99 -12.19
C GLY A 184 -12.23 -3.83 -13.19
N LYS A 185 -12.66 -2.60 -12.80
CA LYS A 185 -12.58 -1.41 -13.68
C LYS A 185 -11.21 -0.74 -13.67
N LEU A 186 -10.38 -1.06 -12.68
CA LEU A 186 -9.03 -0.53 -12.55
C LEU A 186 -8.03 -1.40 -13.31
N SER A 187 -6.95 -0.80 -13.77
CA SER A 187 -5.80 -1.51 -14.39
C SER A 187 -4.99 -2.33 -13.37
N ILE A 188 -5.26 -2.15 -12.08
CA ILE A 188 -4.53 -2.80 -10.99
C ILE A 188 -4.76 -4.31 -11.04
N ARG A 189 -3.66 -5.06 -11.04
CA ARG A 189 -3.66 -6.53 -10.99
C ARG A 189 -3.40 -7.07 -9.59
N SER A 190 -2.72 -6.31 -8.74
CA SER A 190 -2.45 -6.69 -7.36
C SER A 190 -2.26 -5.47 -6.48
N VAL A 191 -2.55 -5.65 -5.19
CA VAL A 191 -2.37 -4.61 -4.16
C VAL A 191 -1.49 -5.16 -3.05
N VAL A 192 -0.52 -4.37 -2.60
CA VAL A 192 0.26 -4.63 -1.40
C VAL A 192 0.05 -3.48 -0.43
N MET A 193 -0.58 -3.75 0.68
CA MET A 193 -0.84 -2.76 1.73
C MET A 193 -0.05 -3.08 2.99
N VAL A 194 0.41 -2.07 3.67
CA VAL A 194 0.92 -2.20 5.04
C VAL A 194 0.04 -1.43 6.00
N THR A 195 -0.22 -2.02 7.15
CA THR A 195 -0.97 -1.39 8.23
C THR A 195 -0.52 -1.95 9.58
N HIS A 196 -0.80 -1.21 10.64
CA HIS A 196 -0.68 -1.70 12.02
C HIS A 196 -2.05 -2.07 12.62
N ASN A 197 -3.14 -1.82 11.89
CA ASN A 197 -4.50 -2.17 12.31
C ASN A 197 -4.86 -3.57 11.80
N ILE A 198 -5.05 -4.52 12.74
CA ILE A 198 -5.29 -5.94 12.45
C ILE A 198 -6.68 -6.15 11.84
N GLU A 199 -7.72 -5.46 12.35
CA GLU A 199 -9.06 -5.55 11.79
C GLU A 199 -9.10 -5.04 10.34
N GLU A 200 -8.42 -3.93 10.07
CA GLU A 200 -8.27 -3.40 8.73
C GLU A 200 -7.59 -4.42 7.80
N ALA A 201 -6.55 -5.10 8.29
CA ALA A 201 -5.87 -6.14 7.51
C ALA A 201 -6.84 -7.28 7.14
N ILE A 202 -7.65 -7.75 8.10
CA ILE A 202 -8.66 -8.79 7.83
C ILE A 202 -9.72 -8.27 6.85
N LEU A 203 -10.22 -7.04 7.03
CA LEU A 203 -11.25 -6.47 6.16
C LEU A 203 -10.81 -6.35 4.69
N MET A 204 -9.54 -6.00 4.47
CA MET A 204 -9.02 -5.66 3.14
C MET A 204 -8.47 -6.86 2.37
N SER A 205 -7.68 -7.72 3.02
CA SER A 205 -6.78 -8.66 2.36
C SER A 205 -7.44 -9.92 1.80
N ASP A 206 -6.77 -10.56 0.87
CA ASP A 206 -6.95 -11.98 0.54
C ASP A 206 -5.93 -12.85 1.29
N ARG A 207 -4.78 -12.25 1.64
CA ARG A 207 -3.73 -12.87 2.47
C ARG A 207 -3.05 -11.81 3.34
N ILE A 208 -2.73 -12.20 4.57
CA ILE A 208 -2.03 -11.37 5.55
C ILE A 208 -0.66 -11.99 5.81
N VAL A 209 0.38 -11.16 5.73
CA VAL A 209 1.76 -11.51 6.07
C VAL A 209 2.12 -10.81 7.37
N VAL A 210 2.54 -11.57 8.36
CA VAL A 210 2.88 -11.05 9.69
C VAL A 210 4.39 -10.91 9.83
N LEU A 211 4.85 -9.70 10.13
CA LEU A 211 6.25 -9.42 10.40
C LEU A 211 6.53 -9.36 11.91
N SER A 212 7.70 -9.88 12.31
CA SER A 212 8.22 -9.73 13.67
C SER A 212 8.66 -8.30 13.97
N ALA A 213 9.02 -8.04 15.23
CA ALA A 213 9.80 -6.86 15.59
C ALA A 213 11.17 -6.86 14.89
N ARG A 214 11.83 -5.68 14.88
CA ARG A 214 13.13 -5.47 14.22
C ARG A 214 14.30 -6.21 14.88
N PRO A 215 15.20 -6.81 14.07
CA PRO A 215 15.14 -6.96 12.61
C PRO A 215 14.03 -7.92 12.20
N SER A 216 13.18 -7.47 11.24
CA SER A 216 11.95 -8.17 10.94
C SER A 216 12.15 -9.38 10.02
N LYS A 217 11.38 -10.43 10.33
CA LYS A 217 11.19 -11.63 9.51
C LYS A 217 9.71 -11.89 9.31
N VAL A 218 9.35 -12.68 8.33
CA VAL A 218 8.00 -13.23 8.24
C VAL A 218 7.83 -14.29 9.33
N VAL A 219 6.84 -14.10 10.21
CA VAL A 219 6.54 -15.04 11.31
C VAL A 219 5.29 -15.86 11.05
N GLY A 220 4.51 -15.52 10.05
CA GLY A 220 3.35 -16.28 9.62
C GLY A 220 2.63 -15.61 8.46
N GLU A 221 1.82 -16.41 7.78
CA GLU A 221 0.91 -15.97 6.73
C GLU A 221 -0.46 -16.57 6.98
N ILE A 222 -1.52 -15.80 6.73
CA ILE A 222 -2.91 -16.22 6.90
C ILE A 222 -3.68 -15.90 5.62
N GLU A 223 -4.29 -16.90 5.02
CA GLU A 223 -5.26 -16.73 3.94
C GLU A 223 -6.61 -16.31 4.52
N VAL A 224 -7.21 -15.27 3.96
CA VAL A 224 -8.51 -14.72 4.40
C VAL A 224 -9.57 -15.05 3.38
N SER A 225 -10.16 -16.24 3.50
CA SER A 225 -11.18 -16.76 2.56
C SER A 225 -12.60 -16.23 2.83
N LEU A 226 -12.76 -15.22 3.70
CA LEU A 226 -14.06 -14.63 4.01
C LEU A 226 -14.61 -13.85 2.80
N PRO A 227 -15.89 -14.05 2.44
CA PRO A 227 -16.52 -13.29 1.37
C PRO A 227 -16.60 -11.80 1.73
N ARG A 228 -16.53 -10.93 0.71
CA ARG A 228 -16.75 -9.48 0.87
C ARG A 228 -18.21 -9.12 0.53
N PRO A 229 -18.87 -8.20 1.26
CA PRO A 229 -18.38 -7.47 2.45
C PRO A 229 -18.25 -8.40 3.67
N ARG A 230 -17.20 -8.19 4.47
CA ARG A 230 -16.90 -9.01 5.64
C ARG A 230 -17.64 -8.50 6.88
N ASP A 231 -18.29 -9.43 7.59
CA ASP A 231 -18.93 -9.15 8.87
C ASP A 231 -17.90 -9.27 10.01
N THR A 232 -17.59 -8.14 10.65
CA THR A 232 -16.63 -8.05 11.77
C THR A 232 -17.11 -8.78 13.03
N HIS A 233 -18.40 -9.13 13.13
CA HIS A 233 -19.00 -9.85 14.25
C HIS A 233 -19.16 -11.35 13.98
N SER A 234 -18.71 -11.85 12.82
CA SER A 234 -18.74 -13.28 12.52
C SER A 234 -17.69 -14.04 13.33
N LYS A 235 -18.00 -15.27 13.72
CA LYS A 235 -17.06 -16.15 14.45
C LYS A 235 -15.78 -16.42 13.65
N GLU A 236 -15.91 -16.50 12.34
CA GLU A 236 -14.80 -16.69 11.43
C GLU A 236 -13.84 -15.49 11.42
N PHE A 237 -14.40 -14.28 11.47
CA PHE A 237 -13.61 -13.04 11.58
C PHE A 237 -12.87 -12.99 12.93
N GLU A 238 -13.57 -13.25 14.03
CA GLU A 238 -13.00 -13.29 15.39
C GLU A 238 -11.88 -14.34 15.49
N SER A 239 -12.07 -15.52 14.88
CA SER A 239 -11.04 -16.57 14.88
C SER A 239 -9.75 -16.15 14.16
N ILE A 240 -9.86 -15.43 13.03
CA ILE A 240 -8.70 -14.90 12.31
C ILE A 240 -8.04 -13.80 13.15
N LEU A 241 -8.83 -12.94 13.78
CA LEU A 241 -8.35 -11.85 14.64
C LEU A 241 -7.53 -12.40 15.81
N ASP A 242 -8.05 -13.41 16.52
CA ASP A 242 -7.35 -14.07 17.64
C ASP A 242 -6.04 -14.73 17.18
N HIS A 243 -6.07 -15.39 16.01
CA HIS A 243 -4.85 -16.02 15.46
C HIS A 243 -3.78 -14.97 15.11
N LEU A 244 -4.17 -13.84 14.50
CA LEU A 244 -3.24 -12.74 14.20
C LEU A 244 -2.65 -12.13 15.47
N TYR A 245 -3.47 -11.91 16.51
CA TYR A 245 -2.99 -11.45 17.81
C TYR A 245 -1.97 -12.43 18.41
N ALA A 246 -2.25 -13.73 18.38
CA ALA A 246 -1.34 -14.74 18.90
C ALA A 246 0.01 -14.73 18.15
N LEU A 247 0.02 -14.60 16.81
CA LEU A 247 1.24 -14.51 16.00
C LEU A 247 2.06 -13.24 16.34
N ILE A 248 1.39 -12.10 16.48
CA ILE A 248 2.07 -10.84 16.78
C ILE A 248 2.66 -10.87 18.19
N VAL A 249 1.91 -11.35 19.17
CA VAL A 249 2.38 -11.45 20.57
C VAL A 249 3.56 -12.42 20.67
N SER A 250 3.46 -13.61 20.07
CA SER A 250 4.56 -14.59 20.10
C SER A 250 5.85 -14.06 19.48
N SER A 251 5.72 -13.23 18.44
CA SER A 251 6.86 -12.58 17.77
C SER A 251 7.61 -11.55 18.64
N HIS A 252 6.98 -11.05 19.73
CA HIS A 252 7.61 -10.13 20.69
C HIS A 252 8.36 -10.86 21.80
N ILE A 253 7.97 -12.10 22.12
CA ILE A 253 8.51 -12.87 23.26
C ILE A 253 9.82 -13.61 22.87
N SER A 254 10.07 -13.80 21.60
CA SER A 254 11.25 -14.53 21.07
C SER A 254 12.52 -13.65 20.97
N LYS A 255 12.73 -12.76 21.95
CA LYS A 255 13.97 -11.96 22.09
C LYS A 255 14.87 -12.52 23.16
#